data_4c74cc2a28a769e8a785fede48457064
#
_entry.id   4c74cc2a28a769e8a785fede48457064
#
_cell.length_a   1.000
_cell.length_b   1.000
_cell.length_c   1.000
_cell.angle_alpha   90.00
_cell.angle_beta   90.00
_cell.angle_gamma   90.00
#
_symmetry.space_group_name_H-M   'P 1'
#
loop_
_entity.id
_entity.type
_entity.pdbx_description
1 polymer ?
#
loop_
_entity_poly.entity_id
_entity_poly.type
_entity_poly.pdbx_seq_one_letter_code
_entity_poly.pdbx_strand_id
1 'polypeptide(L)'
;MGCRYAGIDWATEKHDVRVADETGTKLLAATFAHDEAGLSALCRTLVKMDVGLVAIERPDGVLVERLLDAGLSVLPLHPNKVAAARDRFRVSGGKSDRFDAFVLCELARTDSHRFRVLEPDSDQTKALRAMTRAREDLVHTRTAVVNQLRAELDRCWPGPLRLFSHMDSEILLAFLEHYPSPVDAQGLGIVRMQAFLKRERYSGGQKPEALLAKLRSAPEGRVGELEAAARRQLVLTYVAMVRTLNGQIKSLERDIRAAVRTHPDGPVFMSLFKQANSVITAAELLAEIGDCRARYPVRDALAADAGQSAVAKESGKRKTAQFRWGCNKRLRVAFARLADSTRHWHPWAQAVYAQARQRGLEHPRAIRTLGRAWCRIVWQCWQSRTPYNPARHRSLQRHVAVTIPSPSGPVTDLAATQRMAAQLAPTADTLKRAHSTK
;
A
#
# COMPACT_ATOMS: atom_id res chain seq x y z
N MET A 1 -3.46 44.45 3.23
CA MET A 1 -4.76 43.79 2.97
C MET A 1 -4.87 42.63 3.91
N GLY A 2 -6.02 42.45 4.60
CA GLY A 2 -6.22 41.32 5.53
C GLY A 2 -6.28 39.99 4.80
N CYS A 3 -5.87 38.93 5.47
CA CYS A 3 -5.87 37.57 4.90
C CYS A 3 -7.31 37.07 4.70
N ARG A 4 -7.65 36.48 3.56
CA ARG A 4 -8.95 35.88 3.27
C ARG A 4 -8.85 34.36 3.22
N TYR A 5 -9.88 33.70 3.74
CA TYR A 5 -9.95 32.26 3.92
C TYR A 5 -11.15 31.71 3.18
N ALA A 6 -10.99 30.57 2.53
CA ALA A 6 -12.10 29.84 1.91
C ALA A 6 -12.26 28.45 2.49
N GLY A 7 -13.51 27.99 2.53
CA GLY A 7 -13.85 26.60 2.78
C GLY A 7 -14.68 26.05 1.62
N ILE A 8 -14.32 24.87 1.13
CA ILE A 8 -15.01 24.20 0.03
C ILE A 8 -15.52 22.83 0.50
N ASP A 9 -16.84 22.69 0.52
CA ASP A 9 -17.43 21.35 0.64
C ASP A 9 -17.57 20.73 -0.75
N TRP A 10 -16.86 19.61 -0.94
CA TRP A 10 -16.75 18.92 -2.22
C TRP A 10 -17.89 17.91 -2.40
N ALA A 11 -18.56 17.96 -3.55
CA ALA A 11 -19.46 16.90 -4.00
C ALA A 11 -19.24 16.59 -5.49
N THR A 12 -19.84 15.51 -5.97
CA THR A 12 -19.63 15.00 -7.33
C THR A 12 -20.17 15.93 -8.41
N GLU A 13 -21.26 16.67 -8.13
CA GLU A 13 -21.93 17.51 -9.12
C GLU A 13 -21.68 18.99 -8.89
N LYS A 14 -21.44 19.42 -7.66
CA LYS A 14 -21.31 20.83 -7.28
C LYS A 14 -20.48 20.99 -6.03
N HIS A 15 -19.97 22.19 -5.82
CA HIS A 15 -19.18 22.56 -4.65
C HIS A 15 -19.79 23.77 -3.96
N ASP A 16 -20.06 23.66 -2.68
CA ASP A 16 -20.44 24.80 -1.86
C ASP A 16 -19.20 25.49 -1.30
N VAL A 17 -19.11 26.79 -1.50
CA VAL A 17 -17.94 27.59 -1.18
C VAL A 17 -18.32 28.74 -0.27
N ARG A 18 -17.54 28.92 0.78
CA ARG A 18 -17.61 30.11 1.65
C ARG A 18 -16.26 30.81 1.68
N VAL A 19 -16.28 32.14 1.56
CA VAL A 19 -15.12 32.99 1.79
C VAL A 19 -15.42 33.96 2.93
N ALA A 20 -14.46 34.13 3.83
CA ALA A 20 -14.50 35.07 4.93
C ALA A 20 -13.18 35.85 5.06
N ASP A 21 -13.24 37.00 5.67
CA ASP A 21 -12.08 37.79 6.06
C ASP A 21 -11.48 37.27 7.41
N GLU A 22 -10.45 37.93 7.90
CA GLU A 22 -9.78 37.60 9.16
C GLU A 22 -10.69 37.73 10.39
N THR A 23 -11.75 38.56 10.32
CA THR A 23 -12.71 38.69 11.42
C THR A 23 -13.80 37.61 11.40
N GLY A 24 -13.92 36.84 10.31
CA GLY A 24 -14.97 35.85 10.08
C GLY A 24 -16.20 36.41 9.35
N THR A 25 -16.14 37.70 8.92
CA THR A 25 -17.21 38.33 8.14
C THR A 25 -17.31 37.64 6.78
N LYS A 26 -18.54 37.20 6.45
CA LYS A 26 -18.81 36.52 5.18
C LYS A 26 -18.64 37.50 3.99
N LEU A 27 -17.72 37.16 3.11
CA LEU A 27 -17.49 37.85 1.85
C LEU A 27 -18.21 37.19 0.66
N LEU A 28 -18.29 35.87 0.67
CA LEU A 28 -18.95 35.08 -0.38
C LEU A 28 -19.60 33.82 0.23
N ALA A 29 -20.74 33.43 -0.30
CA ALA A 29 -21.30 32.09 -0.20
C ALA A 29 -21.94 31.76 -1.55
N ALA A 30 -21.38 30.80 -2.27
CA ALA A 30 -21.78 30.46 -3.64
C ALA A 30 -21.63 28.94 -3.87
N THR A 31 -22.34 28.45 -4.87
CA THR A 31 -22.22 27.07 -5.35
C THR A 31 -21.69 27.09 -6.77
N PHE A 32 -20.72 26.23 -7.06
CA PHE A 32 -20.11 26.06 -8.37
C PHE A 32 -20.31 24.63 -8.87
N ALA A 33 -20.60 24.45 -10.16
CA ALA A 33 -20.74 23.14 -10.78
C ALA A 33 -19.40 22.40 -10.85
N HIS A 34 -19.43 21.07 -10.83
CA HIS A 34 -18.23 20.23 -11.05
C HIS A 34 -18.03 19.96 -12.54
N ASP A 35 -17.92 21.02 -13.33
CA ASP A 35 -17.59 21.00 -14.75
C ASP A 35 -16.46 22.01 -15.04
N GLU A 36 -15.97 22.05 -16.28
CA GLU A 36 -14.86 22.92 -16.65
C GLU A 36 -15.16 24.40 -16.43
N ALA A 37 -16.38 24.83 -16.75
CA ALA A 37 -16.81 26.21 -16.58
C ALA A 37 -16.92 26.61 -15.11
N GLY A 38 -17.52 25.75 -14.29
CA GLY A 38 -17.72 25.94 -12.86
C GLY A 38 -16.39 25.96 -12.08
N LEU A 39 -15.48 24.99 -12.34
CA LEU A 39 -14.17 24.95 -11.71
C LEU A 39 -13.31 26.16 -12.10
N SER A 40 -13.34 26.55 -13.38
CA SER A 40 -12.65 27.74 -13.85
C SER A 40 -13.21 29.03 -13.23
N ALA A 41 -14.54 29.12 -13.07
CA ALA A 41 -15.20 30.26 -12.41
C ALA A 41 -14.83 30.32 -10.92
N LEU A 42 -14.83 29.16 -10.24
CA LEU A 42 -14.43 29.03 -8.84
C LEU A 42 -13.00 29.52 -8.63
N CYS A 43 -12.04 29.00 -9.39
CA CYS A 43 -10.62 29.38 -9.25
C CYS A 43 -10.43 30.90 -9.52
N ARG A 44 -11.01 31.42 -10.61
CA ARG A 44 -10.96 32.87 -10.92
C ARG A 44 -11.56 33.71 -9.80
N THR A 45 -12.68 33.29 -9.21
CA THR A 45 -13.33 33.99 -8.11
C THR A 45 -12.44 34.07 -6.89
N LEU A 46 -11.85 32.95 -6.47
CA LEU A 46 -10.97 32.88 -5.31
C LEU A 46 -9.69 33.70 -5.52
N VAL A 47 -9.08 33.62 -6.70
CA VAL A 47 -7.90 34.43 -7.06
C VAL A 47 -8.25 35.92 -7.08
N LYS A 48 -9.37 36.33 -7.72
CA LYS A 48 -9.82 37.73 -7.74
C LYS A 48 -10.10 38.28 -6.34
N MET A 49 -10.55 37.40 -5.44
CA MET A 49 -10.80 37.76 -4.04
C MET A 49 -9.54 37.74 -3.18
N ASP A 50 -8.37 37.45 -3.73
CA ASP A 50 -7.09 37.36 -3.01
C ASP A 50 -7.18 36.39 -1.79
N VAL A 51 -7.73 35.21 -2.03
CA VAL A 51 -7.86 34.18 -0.98
C VAL A 51 -6.49 33.56 -0.71
N GLY A 52 -6.00 33.70 0.52
CA GLY A 52 -4.69 33.20 0.92
C GLY A 52 -4.68 31.70 1.24
N LEU A 53 -5.81 31.13 1.71
CA LEU A 53 -5.88 29.74 2.13
C LEU A 53 -7.27 29.12 1.88
N VAL A 54 -7.29 27.95 1.27
CA VAL A 54 -8.51 27.20 0.93
C VAL A 54 -8.53 25.88 1.68
N ALA A 55 -9.48 25.69 2.60
CA ALA A 55 -9.69 24.42 3.28
C ALA A 55 -10.66 23.51 2.51
N ILE A 56 -10.32 22.21 2.44
CA ILE A 56 -11.13 21.18 1.78
C ILE A 56 -10.95 19.82 2.48
N GLU A 57 -11.98 18.94 2.46
CA GLU A 57 -11.87 17.61 3.09
C GLU A 57 -11.01 16.60 2.30
N ARG A 58 -10.64 16.89 1.05
CA ARG A 58 -9.87 16.00 0.17
C ARG A 58 -8.46 16.54 -0.11
N PRO A 59 -7.43 15.68 -0.08
CA PRO A 59 -6.08 16.07 -0.47
C PRO A 59 -5.79 15.88 -1.97
N ASP A 60 -6.74 15.39 -2.76
CA ASP A 60 -6.56 14.99 -4.15
C ASP A 60 -7.83 15.21 -5.00
N GLY A 61 -7.71 15.02 -6.30
CA GLY A 61 -8.80 15.15 -7.26
C GLY A 61 -8.72 16.43 -8.09
N VAL A 62 -9.52 16.47 -9.16
CA VAL A 62 -9.49 17.53 -10.19
C VAL A 62 -9.60 18.93 -9.58
N LEU A 63 -10.50 19.12 -8.61
CA LEU A 63 -10.67 20.40 -7.95
C LEU A 63 -9.38 20.86 -7.24
N VAL A 64 -8.73 19.94 -6.49
CA VAL A 64 -7.50 20.26 -5.76
C VAL A 64 -6.37 20.62 -6.73
N GLU A 65 -6.21 19.86 -7.82
CA GLU A 65 -5.22 20.18 -8.87
C GLU A 65 -5.48 21.56 -9.47
N ARG A 66 -6.73 21.91 -9.79
CA ARG A 66 -7.11 23.22 -10.32
C ARG A 66 -6.84 24.38 -9.35
N LEU A 67 -7.07 24.16 -8.06
CA LEU A 67 -6.75 25.15 -7.04
C LEU A 67 -5.24 25.40 -6.94
N LEU A 68 -4.44 24.32 -6.98
CA LEU A 68 -2.97 24.38 -6.95
C LEU A 68 -2.42 25.06 -8.22
N ASP A 69 -2.94 24.70 -9.40
CA ASP A 69 -2.57 25.31 -10.68
C ASP A 69 -2.90 26.81 -10.73
N ALA A 70 -3.97 27.22 -10.04
CA ALA A 70 -4.32 28.63 -9.88
C ALA A 70 -3.45 29.37 -8.85
N GLY A 71 -2.46 28.71 -8.25
CA GLY A 71 -1.55 29.29 -7.24
C GLY A 71 -2.16 29.42 -5.85
N LEU A 72 -3.30 28.80 -5.59
CA LEU A 72 -3.96 28.86 -4.28
C LEU A 72 -3.34 27.87 -3.30
N SER A 73 -3.16 28.30 -2.05
CA SER A 73 -2.73 27.42 -0.97
C SER A 73 -3.90 26.56 -0.50
N VAL A 74 -3.76 25.22 -0.57
CA VAL A 74 -4.80 24.27 -0.18
C VAL A 74 -4.49 23.62 1.17
N LEU A 75 -5.48 23.60 2.06
CA LEU A 75 -5.41 23.01 3.39
C LEU A 75 -6.32 21.78 3.47
N PRO A 76 -5.81 20.56 3.26
CA PRO A 76 -6.61 19.37 3.34
C PRO A 76 -6.91 19.04 4.80
N LEU A 77 -8.19 18.88 5.13
CA LEU A 77 -8.66 18.55 6.47
C LEU A 77 -9.27 17.14 6.49
N HIS A 78 -8.87 16.34 7.46
CA HIS A 78 -9.44 14.99 7.61
C HIS A 78 -10.91 15.08 8.04
N PRO A 79 -11.86 14.31 7.45
CA PRO A 79 -13.28 14.35 7.74
C PRO A 79 -13.63 14.28 9.25
N ASN A 80 -12.89 13.48 10.02
CA ASN A 80 -13.10 13.40 11.48
C ASN A 80 -12.76 14.72 12.20
N LYS A 81 -11.87 15.54 11.65
CA LYS A 81 -11.55 16.85 12.22
C LYS A 81 -12.65 17.85 11.95
N VAL A 82 -13.18 17.82 10.73
CA VAL A 82 -14.33 18.64 10.34
C VAL A 82 -15.57 18.25 11.12
N ALA A 83 -15.85 16.93 11.26
CA ALA A 83 -16.94 16.43 12.08
C ALA A 83 -16.85 16.91 13.54
N ALA A 84 -15.68 16.79 14.17
CA ALA A 84 -15.45 17.26 15.54
C ALA A 84 -15.57 18.80 15.69
N ALA A 85 -15.30 19.55 14.62
CA ALA A 85 -15.43 20.99 14.63
C ALA A 85 -16.89 21.47 14.44
N ARG A 86 -17.76 20.66 13.80
CA ARG A 86 -19.18 21.00 13.62
C ARG A 86 -19.86 21.30 14.96
N ASP A 87 -19.62 20.49 15.97
CA ASP A 87 -20.23 20.64 17.29
C ASP A 87 -19.85 21.96 17.98
N ARG A 88 -18.71 22.56 17.63
CA ARG A 88 -18.26 23.86 18.11
C ARG A 88 -19.18 25.01 17.62
N PHE A 89 -19.73 24.86 16.42
CA PHE A 89 -20.47 25.93 15.75
C PHE A 89 -21.99 25.71 15.73
N ARG A 90 -22.47 24.51 16.02
CA ARG A 90 -23.90 24.21 16.00
C ARG A 90 -24.27 23.05 16.92
N VAL A 91 -25.03 23.36 17.96
CA VAL A 91 -25.49 22.40 18.97
C VAL A 91 -26.60 21.47 18.41
N SER A 92 -27.38 21.93 17.42
CA SER A 92 -28.55 21.22 16.89
C SER A 92 -28.26 20.02 15.96
N GLY A 93 -26.97 19.70 15.71
CA GLY A 93 -26.56 18.56 14.88
C GLY A 93 -26.96 18.61 13.39
N GLY A 94 -27.55 19.70 12.91
CA GLY A 94 -27.97 19.84 11.51
C GLY A 94 -26.79 19.88 10.56
N LYS A 95 -26.80 19.03 9.51
CA LYS A 95 -25.81 18.96 8.45
C LYS A 95 -26.35 19.58 7.17
N SER A 96 -25.54 20.43 6.50
CA SER A 96 -25.75 20.90 5.14
C SER A 96 -24.42 21.24 4.50
N ASP A 97 -24.31 21.09 3.19
CA ASP A 97 -23.11 21.33 2.42
C ASP A 97 -22.59 22.79 2.63
N ARG A 98 -23.51 23.77 2.69
CA ARG A 98 -23.17 25.16 3.03
C ARG A 98 -22.61 25.35 4.44
N PHE A 99 -23.11 24.55 5.38
CA PHE A 99 -22.57 24.55 6.75
C PHE A 99 -21.21 23.89 6.84
N ASP A 100 -20.96 22.82 6.07
CA ASP A 100 -19.67 22.18 6.00
C ASP A 100 -18.63 23.11 5.34
N ALA A 101 -18.98 23.83 4.28
CA ALA A 101 -18.13 24.89 3.71
C ALA A 101 -17.84 26.01 4.73
N PHE A 102 -18.79 26.38 5.58
CA PHE A 102 -18.57 27.32 6.68
C PHE A 102 -17.56 26.77 7.71
N VAL A 103 -17.76 25.54 8.17
CA VAL A 103 -16.85 24.91 9.16
C VAL A 103 -15.42 24.81 8.61
N LEU A 104 -15.26 24.42 7.35
CA LEU A 104 -13.96 24.40 6.66
C LEU A 104 -13.31 25.78 6.60
N CYS A 105 -14.08 26.81 6.24
CA CYS A 105 -13.61 28.20 6.20
C CYS A 105 -13.14 28.68 7.59
N GLU A 106 -13.91 28.40 8.64
CA GLU A 106 -13.56 28.77 10.01
C GLU A 106 -12.32 28.03 10.51
N LEU A 107 -12.16 26.74 10.19
CA LEU A 107 -10.95 25.99 10.52
C LEU A 107 -9.72 26.54 9.81
N ALA A 108 -9.85 26.95 8.54
CA ALA A 108 -8.76 27.64 7.83
C ALA A 108 -8.39 28.97 8.51
N ARG A 109 -9.37 29.72 8.97
CA ARG A 109 -9.18 31.04 9.59
C ARG A 109 -8.60 30.93 11.00
N THR A 110 -9.14 30.07 11.87
CA THR A 110 -8.81 30.04 13.31
C THR A 110 -7.72 29.03 13.67
N ASP A 111 -7.63 27.92 12.95
CA ASP A 111 -6.80 26.77 13.30
C ASP A 111 -5.76 26.40 12.22
N SER A 112 -5.55 27.23 11.20
CA SER A 112 -4.60 26.94 10.10
C SER A 112 -3.20 26.56 10.59
N HIS A 113 -2.73 27.21 11.67
CA HIS A 113 -1.44 26.92 12.30
C HIS A 113 -1.27 25.50 12.84
N ARG A 114 -2.38 24.74 13.01
CA ARG A 114 -2.41 23.34 13.46
C ARG A 114 -2.42 22.34 12.32
N PHE A 115 -2.60 22.82 11.10
CA PHE A 115 -2.70 22.01 9.89
C PHE A 115 -1.58 22.36 8.92
N ARG A 116 -1.49 21.64 7.83
CA ARG A 116 -0.47 21.86 6.83
C ARG A 116 -1.07 22.15 5.49
N VAL A 117 -0.53 23.15 4.84
CA VAL A 117 -0.77 23.42 3.44
C VAL A 117 -0.30 22.21 2.63
N LEU A 118 -1.07 21.85 1.64
CA LEU A 118 -0.77 20.77 0.71
C LEU A 118 0.39 21.19 -0.19
N GLU A 119 1.49 20.47 -0.08
CA GLU A 119 2.56 20.50 -1.05
C GLU A 119 2.43 19.27 -1.93
N PRO A 120 2.20 19.39 -3.24
CA PRO A 120 2.02 18.27 -4.12
C PRO A 120 3.32 17.46 -4.28
N ASP A 121 3.17 16.16 -4.42
CA ASP A 121 4.26 15.31 -4.89
C ASP A 121 4.56 15.59 -6.37
N SER A 122 5.76 15.21 -6.83
CA SER A 122 6.12 15.26 -8.24
C SER A 122 5.18 14.42 -9.11
N ASP A 123 5.12 14.72 -10.39
CA ASP A 123 4.36 13.95 -11.37
C ASP A 123 4.82 12.47 -11.41
N GLN A 124 6.12 12.23 -11.31
CA GLN A 124 6.68 10.88 -11.22
C GLN A 124 6.14 10.11 -10.01
N THR A 125 6.06 10.74 -8.84
CA THR A 125 5.49 10.13 -7.63
C THR A 125 3.98 9.90 -7.77
N LYS A 126 3.24 10.86 -8.35
CA LYS A 126 1.81 10.72 -8.62
C LYS A 126 1.53 9.54 -9.57
N ALA A 127 2.29 9.43 -10.67
CA ALA A 127 2.20 8.33 -11.62
C ALA A 127 2.52 6.97 -10.97
N LEU A 128 3.61 6.89 -10.19
CA LEU A 128 3.98 5.68 -9.45
C LEU A 128 2.88 5.27 -8.46
N ARG A 129 2.27 6.24 -7.77
CA ARG A 129 1.15 6.02 -6.84
C ARG A 129 -0.08 5.48 -7.57
N ALA A 130 -0.43 6.00 -8.72
CA ALA A 130 -1.55 5.51 -9.52
C ALA A 130 -1.33 4.04 -9.92
N MET A 131 -0.14 3.70 -10.42
CA MET A 131 0.21 2.33 -10.83
C MET A 131 0.23 1.35 -9.64
N THR A 132 0.83 1.71 -8.51
CA THR A 132 0.91 0.83 -7.33
C THR A 132 -0.46 0.58 -6.72
N ARG A 133 -1.34 1.58 -6.68
CA ARG A 133 -2.72 1.44 -6.21
C ARG A 133 -3.55 0.58 -7.16
N ALA A 134 -3.48 0.83 -8.46
CA ALA A 134 -4.17 0.01 -9.46
C ALA A 134 -3.72 -1.47 -9.37
N ARG A 135 -2.42 -1.71 -9.22
CA ARG A 135 -1.88 -3.08 -9.03
C ARG A 135 -2.45 -3.73 -7.77
N GLU A 136 -2.53 -3.03 -6.65
CA GLU A 136 -3.10 -3.57 -5.40
C GLU A 136 -4.58 -3.90 -5.57
N ASP A 137 -5.36 -3.02 -6.20
CA ASP A 137 -6.79 -3.22 -6.47
C ASP A 137 -7.02 -4.45 -7.38
N LEU A 138 -6.18 -4.64 -8.42
CA LEU A 138 -6.22 -5.85 -9.27
C LEU A 138 -5.85 -7.13 -8.50
N VAL A 139 -4.90 -7.08 -7.57
CA VAL A 139 -4.57 -8.23 -6.70
C VAL A 139 -5.75 -8.58 -5.79
N HIS A 140 -6.44 -7.60 -5.23
CA HIS A 140 -7.65 -7.85 -4.43
C HIS A 140 -8.77 -8.47 -5.29
N THR A 141 -9.00 -7.94 -6.48
CA THR A 141 -9.99 -8.49 -7.45
C THR A 141 -9.63 -9.93 -7.80
N ARG A 142 -8.36 -10.21 -8.14
CA ARG A 142 -7.89 -11.57 -8.42
C ARG A 142 -8.16 -12.50 -7.24
N THR A 143 -7.87 -12.08 -6.03
CA THR A 143 -8.11 -12.89 -4.83
C THR A 143 -9.59 -13.24 -4.67
N ALA A 144 -10.49 -12.29 -4.94
CA ALA A 144 -11.92 -12.52 -4.90
C ALA A 144 -12.37 -13.56 -5.96
N VAL A 145 -11.90 -13.42 -7.22
CA VAL A 145 -12.21 -14.37 -8.30
C VAL A 145 -11.64 -15.77 -8.01
N VAL A 146 -10.41 -15.84 -7.48
CA VAL A 146 -9.78 -17.11 -7.07
C VAL A 146 -10.59 -17.79 -5.98
N ASN A 147 -11.15 -17.05 -5.02
CA ASN A 147 -12.01 -17.62 -3.98
C ASN A 147 -13.34 -18.13 -4.56
N GLN A 148 -13.90 -17.44 -5.56
CA GLN A 148 -15.08 -17.92 -6.29
C GLN A 148 -14.78 -19.21 -7.06
N LEU A 149 -13.66 -19.28 -7.79
CA LEU A 149 -13.19 -20.47 -8.47
C LEU A 149 -13.00 -21.64 -7.48
N ARG A 150 -12.37 -21.37 -6.34
CA ARG A 150 -12.19 -22.37 -5.27
C ARG A 150 -13.54 -22.91 -4.78
N ALA A 151 -14.48 -22.04 -4.46
CA ALA A 151 -15.80 -22.43 -3.99
C ALA A 151 -16.57 -23.24 -5.03
N GLU A 152 -16.42 -22.93 -6.32
CA GLU A 152 -17.04 -23.67 -7.41
C GLU A 152 -16.45 -25.07 -7.54
N LEU A 153 -15.11 -25.19 -7.52
CA LEU A 153 -14.43 -26.48 -7.55
C LEU A 153 -14.75 -27.35 -6.32
N ASP A 154 -14.83 -26.75 -5.15
CA ASP A 154 -15.16 -27.47 -3.89
C ASP A 154 -16.55 -28.14 -3.96
N ARG A 155 -17.50 -27.51 -4.65
CA ARG A 155 -18.87 -28.02 -4.81
C ARG A 155 -18.99 -29.19 -5.77
N CYS A 156 -18.24 -29.17 -6.87
CA CYS A 156 -18.47 -30.12 -7.97
C CYS A 156 -17.25 -30.97 -8.30
N TRP A 157 -16.05 -30.45 -8.11
CA TRP A 157 -14.81 -31.16 -8.47
C TRP A 157 -13.63 -30.73 -7.61
N PRO A 158 -13.57 -31.14 -6.34
CA PRO A 158 -12.53 -30.73 -5.40
C PRO A 158 -11.14 -31.31 -5.69
N GLY A 159 -11.00 -32.25 -6.60
CA GLY A 159 -9.72 -32.88 -6.98
C GLY A 159 -8.62 -31.88 -7.34
N PRO A 160 -8.86 -30.92 -8.26
CA PRO A 160 -7.88 -29.92 -8.64
C PRO A 160 -7.35 -29.05 -7.50
N LEU A 161 -8.14 -28.83 -6.44
CA LEU A 161 -7.72 -28.08 -5.25
C LEU A 161 -6.53 -28.71 -4.51
N ARG A 162 -6.25 -30.00 -4.75
CA ARG A 162 -5.17 -30.75 -4.11
C ARG A 162 -3.93 -30.89 -4.96
N LEU A 163 -3.98 -30.49 -6.24
CA LEU A 163 -2.89 -30.72 -7.19
C LEU A 163 -1.70 -29.79 -6.94
N PHE A 164 -1.95 -28.50 -6.82
CA PHE A 164 -0.91 -27.49 -6.79
C PHE A 164 -1.10 -26.51 -5.62
N SER A 165 0.00 -25.89 -5.18
CA SER A 165 0.00 -25.05 -3.96
C SER A 165 -0.80 -23.75 -4.09
N HIS A 166 -0.89 -23.21 -5.31
CA HIS A 166 -1.51 -21.90 -5.56
C HIS A 166 -2.61 -21.99 -6.61
N MET A 167 -3.78 -21.49 -6.25
CA MET A 167 -4.97 -21.51 -7.10
C MET A 167 -4.87 -20.58 -8.32
N ASP A 168 -4.03 -19.57 -8.25
CA ASP A 168 -3.75 -18.61 -9.33
C ASP A 168 -2.50 -18.96 -10.16
N SER A 169 -1.91 -20.17 -9.92
CA SER A 169 -0.73 -20.61 -10.66
C SER A 169 -1.06 -20.96 -12.11
N GLU A 170 -0.15 -20.61 -13.03
CA GLU A 170 -0.32 -20.88 -14.45
C GLU A 170 -0.60 -22.37 -14.75
N ILE A 171 0.06 -23.28 -13.98
CA ILE A 171 -0.12 -24.71 -14.18
C ILE A 171 -1.52 -25.19 -13.76
N LEU A 172 -2.09 -24.66 -12.67
CA LEU A 172 -3.46 -25.03 -12.28
C LEU A 172 -4.48 -24.44 -13.26
N LEU A 173 -4.29 -23.21 -13.69
CA LEU A 173 -5.16 -22.60 -14.70
C LEU A 173 -5.11 -23.34 -16.01
N ALA A 174 -3.92 -23.76 -16.49
CA ALA A 174 -3.78 -24.61 -17.68
C ALA A 174 -4.43 -25.98 -17.48
N PHE A 175 -4.33 -26.56 -16.27
CA PHE A 175 -5.01 -27.82 -15.96
C PHE A 175 -6.52 -27.69 -16.07
N LEU A 176 -7.11 -26.65 -15.50
CA LEU A 176 -8.56 -26.40 -15.53
C LEU A 176 -9.08 -25.99 -16.90
N GLU A 177 -8.25 -25.43 -17.79
CA GLU A 177 -8.61 -25.20 -19.18
C GLU A 177 -8.72 -26.51 -19.99
N HIS A 178 -7.81 -27.45 -19.72
CA HIS A 178 -7.82 -28.75 -20.39
C HIS A 178 -8.84 -29.72 -19.78
N TYR A 179 -9.03 -29.65 -18.49
CA TYR A 179 -9.87 -30.53 -17.70
C TYR A 179 -10.75 -29.70 -16.76
N PRO A 180 -11.76 -28.99 -17.30
CA PRO A 180 -12.61 -28.11 -16.49
C PRO A 180 -13.66 -28.83 -15.63
N SER A 181 -13.88 -30.13 -15.89
CA SER A 181 -14.84 -30.96 -15.14
C SER A 181 -14.32 -32.39 -14.92
N PRO A 182 -14.94 -33.18 -14.04
CA PRO A 182 -14.64 -34.61 -13.89
C PRO A 182 -14.79 -35.38 -15.20
N VAL A 183 -15.77 -35.04 -16.01
CA VAL A 183 -16.03 -35.70 -17.31
C VAL A 183 -14.87 -35.47 -18.27
N ASP A 184 -14.38 -34.25 -18.37
CA ASP A 184 -13.21 -33.92 -19.20
C ASP A 184 -11.95 -34.65 -18.75
N ALA A 185 -11.87 -35.00 -17.47
CA ALA A 185 -10.72 -35.69 -16.85
C ALA A 185 -10.85 -37.23 -16.82
N GLN A 186 -11.95 -37.85 -17.28
CA GLN A 186 -12.18 -39.29 -17.21
C GLN A 186 -11.05 -40.10 -17.84
N GLY A 187 -10.52 -39.68 -18.98
CA GLY A 187 -9.41 -40.32 -19.67
C GLY A 187 -8.01 -39.93 -19.19
N LEU A 188 -7.87 -39.18 -18.10
CA LEU A 188 -6.59 -38.73 -17.60
C LEU A 188 -5.82 -39.84 -16.87
N GLY A 189 -4.89 -40.48 -17.57
CA GLY A 189 -3.95 -41.46 -17.02
C GLY A 189 -2.55 -40.85 -16.83
N ILE A 190 -1.62 -41.72 -16.35
CA ILE A 190 -0.23 -41.33 -16.09
C ILE A 190 0.45 -40.71 -17.30
N VAL A 191 0.31 -41.31 -18.47
CA VAL A 191 0.94 -40.83 -19.72
C VAL A 191 0.45 -39.43 -20.10
N ARG A 192 -0.87 -39.18 -20.03
CA ARG A 192 -1.45 -37.85 -20.33
C ARG A 192 -1.07 -36.83 -19.29
N MET A 193 -1.05 -37.20 -18.00
CA MET A 193 -0.57 -36.32 -16.93
C MET A 193 0.91 -35.94 -17.13
N GLN A 194 1.76 -36.89 -17.45
CA GLN A 194 3.18 -36.69 -17.73
C GLN A 194 3.37 -35.72 -18.94
N ALA A 195 2.63 -35.95 -20.02
CA ALA A 195 2.65 -35.09 -21.20
C ALA A 195 2.21 -33.66 -20.87
N PHE A 196 1.14 -33.50 -20.09
CA PHE A 196 0.68 -32.20 -19.58
C PHE A 196 1.77 -31.49 -18.78
N LEU A 197 2.34 -32.15 -17.75
CA LEU A 197 3.39 -31.57 -16.90
C LEU A 197 4.62 -31.14 -17.71
N LYS A 198 5.02 -31.94 -18.71
CA LYS A 198 6.14 -31.61 -19.60
C LYS A 198 5.82 -30.38 -20.45
N ARG A 199 4.62 -30.32 -21.05
CA ARG A 199 4.17 -29.18 -21.86
C ARG A 199 4.13 -27.88 -21.05
N GLU A 200 3.60 -27.94 -19.84
CA GLU A 200 3.48 -26.78 -18.95
C GLU A 200 4.80 -26.48 -18.15
N ARG A 201 5.88 -27.20 -18.45
CA ARG A 201 7.20 -27.02 -17.80
C ARG A 201 7.11 -27.06 -16.26
N TYR A 202 6.38 -28.02 -15.74
CA TYR A 202 6.17 -28.14 -14.29
C TYR A 202 7.48 -28.36 -13.54
N SER A 203 7.78 -27.48 -12.58
CA SER A 203 9.01 -27.49 -11.74
C SER A 203 8.76 -27.92 -10.28
N GLY A 204 7.54 -28.31 -9.93
CA GLY A 204 7.15 -28.57 -8.52
C GLY A 204 7.59 -29.93 -7.95
N GLY A 205 8.33 -30.76 -8.72
CA GLY A 205 8.97 -31.98 -8.23
C GLY A 205 8.03 -33.15 -7.90
N GLN A 206 6.69 -33.02 -8.01
CA GLN A 206 5.77 -34.13 -7.78
C GLN A 206 5.65 -34.99 -9.03
N LYS A 207 5.66 -36.32 -8.81
CA LYS A 207 5.51 -37.32 -9.89
C LYS A 207 4.07 -37.37 -10.42
N PRO A 208 3.86 -37.68 -11.71
CA PRO A 208 2.53 -37.78 -12.32
C PRO A 208 1.59 -38.71 -11.55
N GLU A 209 2.12 -39.85 -11.04
CA GLU A 209 1.36 -40.85 -10.27
C GLU A 209 0.82 -40.23 -8.97
N ALA A 210 1.65 -39.44 -8.27
CA ALA A 210 1.27 -38.79 -7.02
C ALA A 210 0.19 -37.73 -7.23
N LEU A 211 0.30 -36.96 -8.32
CA LEU A 211 -0.72 -35.96 -8.69
C LEU A 211 -2.05 -36.64 -9.05
N LEU A 212 -2.02 -37.70 -9.84
CA LEU A 212 -3.22 -38.50 -10.17
C LEU A 212 -3.86 -39.12 -8.93
N ALA A 213 -3.06 -39.67 -8.01
CA ALA A 213 -3.56 -40.18 -6.75
C ALA A 213 -4.27 -39.10 -5.92
N LYS A 214 -3.70 -37.90 -5.85
CA LYS A 214 -4.33 -36.73 -5.19
C LYS A 214 -5.65 -36.33 -5.85
N LEU A 215 -5.68 -36.27 -7.19
CA LEU A 215 -6.87 -35.92 -7.95
C LEU A 215 -8.01 -36.92 -7.66
N ARG A 216 -7.71 -38.20 -7.72
CA ARG A 216 -8.67 -39.30 -7.53
C ARG A 216 -9.07 -39.54 -6.08
N SER A 217 -8.28 -39.10 -5.12
CA SER A 217 -8.60 -39.26 -3.68
C SER A 217 -9.60 -38.18 -3.18
N ALA A 218 -9.94 -37.24 -4.01
CA ALA A 218 -10.96 -36.23 -3.66
C ALA A 218 -12.36 -36.83 -3.84
N PRO A 219 -13.34 -36.42 -3.02
CA PRO A 219 -14.72 -36.85 -3.21
C PRO A 219 -15.24 -36.34 -4.56
N GLU A 220 -16.09 -37.10 -5.21
CA GLU A 220 -16.77 -36.69 -6.44
C GLU A 220 -18.11 -36.04 -6.09
N GLY A 221 -18.37 -34.88 -6.68
CA GLY A 221 -19.68 -34.22 -6.61
C GLY A 221 -20.71 -34.98 -7.46
N ARG A 222 -21.90 -35.19 -6.91
CA ARG A 222 -23.03 -35.75 -7.66
C ARG A 222 -23.93 -34.62 -8.12
N VAL A 223 -23.80 -34.26 -9.37
CA VAL A 223 -24.59 -33.20 -10.03
C VAL A 223 -25.23 -33.74 -11.30
N GLY A 224 -26.41 -33.26 -11.64
CA GLY A 224 -27.07 -33.62 -12.92
C GLY A 224 -26.33 -33.05 -14.12
N GLU A 225 -26.61 -33.59 -15.31
CA GLU A 225 -25.88 -33.24 -16.56
C GLU A 225 -25.95 -31.74 -16.88
N LEU A 226 -27.11 -31.11 -16.74
CA LEU A 226 -27.30 -29.67 -17.02
C LEU A 226 -26.51 -28.82 -16.02
N GLU A 227 -26.52 -29.21 -14.75
CA GLU A 227 -25.73 -28.54 -13.71
C GLU A 227 -24.23 -28.71 -13.97
N ALA A 228 -23.78 -29.91 -14.32
CA ALA A 228 -22.39 -30.18 -14.64
C ALA A 228 -21.89 -29.33 -15.83
N ALA A 229 -22.72 -29.20 -16.89
CA ALA A 229 -22.41 -28.36 -18.03
C ALA A 229 -22.31 -26.86 -17.65
N ALA A 230 -23.23 -26.35 -16.83
CA ALA A 230 -23.20 -24.99 -16.33
C ALA A 230 -21.97 -24.72 -15.48
N ARG A 231 -21.64 -25.61 -14.52
CA ARG A 231 -20.46 -25.48 -13.66
C ARG A 231 -19.14 -25.56 -14.42
N ARG A 232 -19.07 -26.44 -15.41
CA ARG A 232 -17.94 -26.47 -16.35
C ARG A 232 -17.69 -25.12 -16.99
N GLN A 233 -18.75 -24.45 -17.47
CA GLN A 233 -18.66 -23.14 -18.07
C GLN A 233 -18.23 -22.08 -17.07
N LEU A 234 -18.72 -22.13 -15.82
CA LEU A 234 -18.30 -21.21 -14.75
C LEU A 234 -16.81 -21.36 -14.43
N VAL A 235 -16.29 -22.61 -14.33
CA VAL A 235 -14.86 -22.86 -14.10
C VAL A 235 -14.02 -22.20 -15.20
N LEU A 236 -14.37 -22.42 -16.50
CA LEU A 236 -13.67 -21.79 -17.62
C LEU A 236 -13.73 -20.26 -17.58
N THR A 237 -14.87 -19.70 -17.19
CA THR A 237 -15.06 -18.25 -17.05
C THR A 237 -14.13 -17.69 -15.98
N TYR A 238 -14.10 -18.29 -14.78
CA TYR A 238 -13.21 -17.84 -13.71
C TYR A 238 -11.73 -18.02 -14.07
N VAL A 239 -11.36 -19.11 -14.72
CA VAL A 239 -9.99 -19.33 -15.21
C VAL A 239 -9.56 -18.21 -16.16
N ALA A 240 -10.40 -17.85 -17.14
CA ALA A 240 -10.13 -16.78 -18.08
C ALA A 240 -9.97 -15.42 -17.37
N MET A 241 -10.83 -15.11 -16.39
CA MET A 241 -10.73 -13.90 -15.57
C MET A 241 -9.41 -13.86 -14.79
N VAL A 242 -9.02 -14.95 -14.11
CA VAL A 242 -7.77 -15.02 -13.33
C VAL A 242 -6.56 -14.84 -14.25
N ARG A 243 -6.54 -15.46 -15.45
CA ARG A 243 -5.46 -15.27 -16.44
C ARG A 243 -5.34 -13.81 -16.88
N THR A 244 -6.45 -13.18 -17.19
CA THR A 244 -6.46 -11.76 -17.59
C THR A 244 -5.88 -10.90 -16.46
N LEU A 245 -6.33 -11.09 -15.23
CA LEU A 245 -5.84 -10.36 -14.07
C LEU A 245 -4.34 -10.61 -13.82
N ASN A 246 -3.88 -11.86 -13.94
CA ASN A 246 -2.45 -12.19 -13.84
C ASN A 246 -1.62 -11.45 -14.89
N GLY A 247 -2.09 -11.38 -16.12
CA GLY A 247 -1.43 -10.66 -17.23
C GLY A 247 -1.32 -9.16 -16.92
N GLN A 248 -2.42 -8.52 -16.51
CA GLN A 248 -2.46 -7.10 -16.18
C GLN A 248 -1.57 -6.76 -14.96
N ILE A 249 -1.61 -7.58 -13.90
CA ILE A 249 -0.74 -7.42 -12.73
C ILE A 249 0.74 -7.52 -13.13
N LYS A 250 1.13 -8.52 -13.94
CA LYS A 250 2.51 -8.67 -14.45
C LYS A 250 2.95 -7.47 -15.29
N SER A 251 2.06 -6.90 -16.11
CA SER A 251 2.36 -5.70 -16.89
C SER A 251 2.61 -4.51 -15.97
N LEU A 252 1.67 -4.19 -15.06
CA LEU A 252 1.86 -3.10 -14.09
C LEU A 252 3.12 -3.28 -13.24
N GLU A 253 3.43 -4.49 -12.81
CA GLU A 253 4.66 -4.75 -12.04
C GLU A 253 5.94 -4.45 -12.83
N ARG A 254 5.94 -4.68 -14.14
CA ARG A 254 7.05 -4.32 -15.02
C ARG A 254 7.20 -2.80 -15.08
N ASP A 255 6.08 -2.09 -15.29
CA ASP A 255 6.06 -0.63 -15.39
C ASP A 255 6.44 0.04 -14.06
N ILE A 256 5.92 -0.47 -12.94
CA ILE A 256 6.30 -0.03 -11.59
C ILE A 256 7.79 -0.23 -11.33
N ARG A 257 8.38 -1.38 -11.75
CA ARG A 257 9.82 -1.64 -11.61
C ARG A 257 10.65 -0.66 -12.44
N ALA A 258 10.20 -0.29 -13.62
CA ALA A 258 10.87 0.73 -14.42
C ALA A 258 10.76 2.11 -13.76
N ALA A 259 9.56 2.52 -13.38
CA ALA A 259 9.31 3.82 -12.75
C ALA A 259 10.10 4.04 -11.46
N VAL A 260 10.14 3.04 -10.54
CA VAL A 260 10.90 3.20 -9.28
C VAL A 260 12.41 3.29 -9.51
N ARG A 261 12.94 2.65 -10.54
CA ARG A 261 14.39 2.71 -10.85
C ARG A 261 14.81 4.07 -11.38
N THR A 262 13.94 4.74 -12.13
CA THR A 262 14.20 6.08 -12.69
C THR A 262 13.82 7.20 -11.74
N HIS A 263 13.07 6.91 -10.68
CA HIS A 263 12.67 7.91 -9.70
C HIS A 263 13.85 8.39 -8.86
N PRO A 264 14.01 9.72 -8.61
CA PRO A 264 15.13 10.26 -7.83
C PRO A 264 15.30 9.64 -6.43
N ASP A 265 14.19 9.32 -5.77
CA ASP A 265 14.19 8.66 -4.46
C ASP A 265 14.20 7.13 -4.54
N GLY A 266 14.10 6.54 -5.73
CA GLY A 266 14.08 5.10 -5.95
C GLY A 266 15.22 4.35 -5.25
N PRO A 267 16.48 4.78 -5.40
CA PRO A 267 17.61 4.15 -4.72
C PRO A 267 17.49 4.11 -3.20
N VAL A 268 16.87 5.12 -2.59
CA VAL A 268 16.63 5.17 -1.13
C VAL A 268 15.73 4.02 -0.69
N PHE A 269 14.60 3.84 -1.36
CA PHE A 269 13.64 2.80 -0.99
C PHE A 269 14.07 1.40 -1.39
N MET A 270 14.73 1.25 -2.55
CA MET A 270 15.28 -0.05 -2.98
C MET A 270 16.38 -0.56 -2.05
N SER A 271 17.18 0.32 -1.45
CA SER A 271 18.26 -0.04 -0.52
C SER A 271 17.78 -0.73 0.77
N LEU A 272 16.48 -0.63 1.10
CA LEU A 272 15.89 -1.28 2.28
C LEU A 272 15.73 -2.80 2.12
N PHE A 273 15.92 -3.32 0.92
CA PHE A 273 15.64 -4.72 0.57
C PHE A 273 16.85 -5.42 -0.02
N LYS A 274 17.01 -6.71 0.29
CA LYS A 274 18.08 -7.55 -0.25
C LYS A 274 17.75 -8.14 -1.62
N GLN A 275 16.46 -8.38 -1.89
CA GLN A 275 16.02 -9.15 -3.06
C GLN A 275 15.36 -8.26 -4.12
N ALA A 276 15.63 -8.57 -5.40
CA ALA A 276 15.01 -7.90 -6.55
C ALA A 276 13.47 -7.98 -6.56
N ASN A 277 12.89 -9.04 -5.99
CA ASN A 277 11.44 -9.23 -5.91
C ASN A 277 10.74 -8.22 -4.98
N SER A 278 11.49 -7.59 -4.07
CA SER A 278 10.97 -6.60 -3.12
C SER A 278 10.84 -5.18 -3.72
N VAL A 279 11.17 -5.00 -5.00
CA VAL A 279 11.07 -3.70 -5.70
C VAL A 279 9.63 -3.14 -5.67
N ILE A 280 8.62 -4.02 -5.74
CA ILE A 280 7.22 -3.58 -5.66
C ILE A 280 6.92 -2.97 -4.28
N THR A 281 7.37 -3.59 -3.19
CA THR A 281 7.17 -3.01 -1.84
C THR A 281 7.96 -1.70 -1.65
N ALA A 282 9.16 -1.59 -2.25
CA ALA A 282 9.91 -0.33 -2.27
C ALA A 282 9.13 0.77 -3.01
N ALA A 283 8.53 0.43 -4.16
CA ALA A 283 7.69 1.33 -4.94
C ALA A 283 6.41 1.74 -4.16
N GLU A 284 5.75 0.79 -3.50
CA GLU A 284 4.59 1.05 -2.63
C GLU A 284 4.93 2.03 -1.49
N LEU A 285 6.08 1.84 -0.83
CA LEU A 285 6.56 2.75 0.22
C LEU A 285 6.82 4.16 -0.35
N LEU A 286 7.56 4.26 -1.46
CA LEU A 286 7.85 5.54 -2.11
C LEU A 286 6.55 6.24 -2.54
N ALA A 287 5.67 5.52 -3.20
CA ALA A 287 4.41 6.06 -3.72
C ALA A 287 3.51 6.62 -2.61
N GLU A 288 3.40 5.93 -1.47
CA GLU A 288 2.51 6.33 -0.38
C GLU A 288 3.16 7.35 0.58
N ILE A 289 4.48 7.32 0.77
CA ILE A 289 5.21 8.36 1.51
C ILE A 289 5.28 9.65 0.69
N GLY A 290 5.55 9.53 -0.60
CA GLY A 290 5.74 10.65 -1.50
C GLY A 290 7.16 11.20 -1.47
N ASP A 291 7.39 12.24 -2.27
CA ASP A 291 8.67 12.95 -2.38
C ASP A 291 8.64 14.38 -1.81
N CYS A 292 7.47 14.83 -1.34
CA CYS A 292 7.35 16.08 -0.59
C CYS A 292 7.83 15.89 0.86
N ARG A 293 9.03 16.40 1.19
CA ARG A 293 9.66 16.25 2.52
C ARG A 293 8.90 16.95 3.64
N ALA A 294 8.20 18.02 3.33
CA ALA A 294 7.40 18.77 4.30
C ALA A 294 6.21 17.94 4.84
N ARG A 295 5.75 16.91 4.09
CA ARG A 295 4.65 16.03 4.52
C ARG A 295 4.91 15.38 5.88
N TYR A 296 6.14 14.96 6.17
CA TYR A 296 6.51 14.33 7.43
C TYR A 296 7.75 14.99 8.06
N PRO A 297 7.63 16.17 8.67
CA PRO A 297 8.78 16.90 9.25
C PRO A 297 9.40 16.16 10.44
N VAL A 298 8.66 15.24 11.06
CA VAL A 298 9.13 14.39 12.15
C VAL A 298 8.77 12.93 11.89
N ARG A 299 9.65 12.03 12.30
CA ARG A 299 9.49 10.57 12.14
C ARG A 299 8.20 10.01 12.74
N ASP A 300 7.69 10.63 13.81
CA ASP A 300 6.47 10.17 14.46
C ASP A 300 5.21 10.51 13.64
N ALA A 301 5.25 11.55 12.81
CA ALA A 301 4.19 11.86 11.86
C ALA A 301 4.06 10.75 10.79
N LEU A 302 5.19 10.30 10.21
CA LEU A 302 5.20 9.16 9.30
C LEU A 302 4.70 7.88 9.98
N ALA A 303 5.16 7.59 11.20
CA ALA A 303 4.74 6.40 11.93
C ALA A 303 3.24 6.42 12.29
N ALA A 304 2.69 7.60 12.53
CA ALA A 304 1.26 7.78 12.79
C ALA A 304 0.44 7.55 11.51
N ASP A 305 0.83 8.16 10.38
CA ASP A 305 0.14 8.00 9.11
C ASP A 305 0.27 6.56 8.57
N ALA A 306 1.42 5.92 8.76
CA ALA A 306 1.63 4.50 8.48
C ALA A 306 0.89 3.55 9.44
N GLY A 307 0.15 4.05 10.43
CA GLY A 307 -0.55 3.21 11.42
C GLY A 307 0.36 2.34 12.28
N GLN A 308 1.66 2.65 12.34
CA GLN A 308 2.65 1.92 13.13
C GLN A 308 2.76 2.45 14.58
N SER A 309 2.15 3.60 14.86
CA SER A 309 2.03 4.15 16.20
C SER A 309 0.65 3.91 16.78
N ALA A 310 0.58 3.33 17.97
CA ALA A 310 -0.67 3.23 18.72
C ALA A 310 -1.21 4.63 19.12
N VAL A 311 -2.50 4.69 19.39
CA VAL A 311 -3.13 5.87 20.00
C VAL A 311 -3.08 5.69 21.52
N ALA A 312 -2.37 6.57 22.19
CA ALA A 312 -2.38 6.61 23.66
C ALA A 312 -3.75 7.09 24.14
N LYS A 313 -4.30 6.38 25.12
CA LYS A 313 -5.53 6.78 25.80
C LYS A 313 -5.21 6.79 27.31
N GLU A 314 -5.14 7.98 27.88
CA GLU A 314 -4.82 8.17 29.27
C GLU A 314 -6.02 8.80 29.97
N SER A 315 -6.47 8.18 31.06
CA SER A 315 -7.55 8.68 31.91
C SER A 315 -7.15 8.41 33.37
N GLY A 316 -6.81 9.46 34.11
CA GLY A 316 -6.30 9.35 35.47
C GLY A 316 -5.10 8.38 35.53
N LYS A 317 -5.19 7.36 36.37
CA LYS A 317 -4.13 6.36 36.57
C LYS A 317 -4.05 5.30 35.43
N ARG A 318 -5.05 5.24 34.56
CA ARG A 318 -5.12 4.21 33.50
C ARG A 318 -4.48 4.71 32.22
N LYS A 319 -3.39 4.05 31.79
CA LYS A 319 -2.74 4.28 30.49
C LYS A 319 -2.94 3.08 29.58
N THR A 320 -3.61 3.27 28.44
CA THR A 320 -3.84 2.22 27.45
C THR A 320 -3.39 2.66 26.08
N ALA A 321 -3.00 1.70 25.24
CA ALA A 321 -2.62 1.93 23.86
C ALA A 321 -3.62 1.23 22.93
N GLN A 322 -4.34 1.99 22.13
CA GLN A 322 -5.32 1.48 21.19
C GLN A 322 -4.76 1.41 19.77
N PHE A 323 -5.31 0.50 18.97
CA PHE A 323 -4.98 0.40 17.57
C PHE A 323 -5.39 1.68 16.82
N ARG A 324 -4.47 2.20 15.99
CA ARG A 324 -4.74 3.40 15.17
C ARG A 324 -5.51 3.02 13.90
N TRP A 325 -6.80 3.25 13.89
CA TRP A 325 -7.65 3.02 12.72
C TRP A 325 -7.50 4.11 11.64
N GLY A 326 -7.44 5.38 12.07
CA GLY A 326 -7.26 6.53 11.18
C GLY A 326 -5.79 6.64 10.74
N CYS A 327 -5.48 6.07 9.57
CA CYS A 327 -4.15 6.09 8.96
C CYS A 327 -4.25 5.77 7.46
N ASN A 328 -3.18 5.97 6.72
CA ASN A 328 -3.04 5.45 5.36
C ASN A 328 -2.90 3.92 5.41
N LYS A 329 -3.96 3.21 5.00
CA LYS A 329 -4.03 1.74 5.08
C LYS A 329 -3.01 1.08 4.15
N ARG A 330 -2.77 1.65 2.96
CA ARG A 330 -1.79 1.14 1.98
C ARG A 330 -0.37 1.27 2.50
N LEU A 331 -0.04 2.42 3.06
CA LEU A 331 1.25 2.64 3.72
C LEU A 331 1.46 1.70 4.93
N ARG A 332 0.40 1.43 5.70
CA ARG A 332 0.44 0.44 6.79
C ARG A 332 0.82 -0.94 6.28
N VAL A 333 0.21 -1.39 5.19
CA VAL A 333 0.49 -2.68 4.57
C VAL A 333 1.91 -2.73 4.03
N ALA A 334 2.37 -1.67 3.35
CA ALA A 334 3.74 -1.59 2.83
C ALA A 334 4.79 -1.68 3.96
N PHE A 335 4.60 -1.00 5.09
CA PHE A 335 5.47 -1.15 6.27
C PHE A 335 5.37 -2.52 6.92
N ALA A 336 4.20 -3.15 6.95
CA ALA A 336 4.06 -4.51 7.45
C ALA A 336 4.82 -5.52 6.57
N ARG A 337 4.77 -5.37 5.24
CA ARG A 337 5.53 -6.19 4.28
C ARG A 337 7.05 -5.97 4.45
N LEU A 338 7.50 -4.73 4.62
CA LEU A 338 8.91 -4.43 4.91
C LEU A 338 9.36 -5.12 6.21
N ALA A 339 8.59 -5.00 7.28
CA ALA A 339 8.89 -5.62 8.56
C ALA A 339 8.89 -7.15 8.46
N ASP A 340 7.89 -7.73 7.81
CA ASP A 340 7.79 -9.19 7.65
C ASP A 340 8.92 -9.74 6.79
N SER A 341 9.24 -9.11 5.67
CA SER A 341 10.37 -9.51 4.82
C SER A 341 11.71 -9.44 5.57
N THR A 342 11.97 -8.34 6.26
CA THR A 342 13.29 -8.09 6.88
C THR A 342 13.54 -8.95 8.12
N ARG A 343 12.51 -9.38 8.86
CA ARG A 343 12.68 -10.30 10.01
C ARG A 343 13.29 -11.66 9.65
N HIS A 344 13.30 -12.03 8.38
CA HIS A 344 13.84 -13.32 7.93
C HIS A 344 15.34 -13.28 7.60
N TRP A 345 15.88 -12.11 7.27
CA TRP A 345 17.27 -12.03 6.80
C TRP A 345 18.10 -10.92 7.47
N HIS A 346 17.45 -9.91 8.08
CA HIS A 346 18.15 -8.78 8.68
C HIS A 346 18.34 -9.01 10.20
N PRO A 347 19.56 -9.20 10.72
CA PRO A 347 19.80 -9.62 12.11
C PRO A 347 19.13 -8.72 13.16
N TRP A 348 19.23 -7.39 13.00
CA TRP A 348 18.55 -6.47 13.89
C TRP A 348 17.02 -6.61 13.83
N ALA A 349 16.44 -6.79 12.66
CA ALA A 349 14.99 -6.96 12.52
C ALA A 349 14.51 -8.26 13.15
N GLN A 350 15.29 -9.35 13.01
CA GLN A 350 15.06 -10.62 13.70
C GLN A 350 15.05 -10.42 15.21
N ALA A 351 16.06 -9.71 15.77
CA ALA A 351 16.17 -9.47 17.19
C ALA A 351 15.00 -8.62 17.74
N VAL A 352 14.63 -7.54 17.05
CA VAL A 352 13.49 -6.70 17.43
C VAL A 352 12.18 -7.49 17.42
N TYR A 353 11.97 -8.31 16.37
CA TYR A 353 10.79 -9.16 16.27
C TYR A 353 10.78 -10.24 17.37
N ALA A 354 11.89 -10.97 17.56
CA ALA A 354 12.01 -12.02 18.58
C ALA A 354 11.78 -11.45 19.99
N GLN A 355 12.37 -10.31 20.31
CA GLN A 355 12.14 -9.64 21.59
C GLN A 355 10.68 -9.22 21.80
N ALA A 356 9.99 -8.78 20.74
CA ALA A 356 8.57 -8.49 20.82
C ALA A 356 7.74 -9.75 21.09
N ARG A 357 8.07 -10.89 20.45
CA ARG A 357 7.44 -12.18 20.70
C ARG A 357 7.69 -12.71 22.12
N GLN A 358 8.92 -12.59 22.62
CA GLN A 358 9.29 -12.97 23.99
C GLN A 358 8.51 -12.19 25.05
N ARG A 359 8.15 -10.92 24.77
CA ARG A 359 7.27 -10.12 25.62
C ARG A 359 5.79 -10.51 25.53
N GLY A 360 5.46 -11.62 24.88
CA GLY A 360 4.09 -12.11 24.74
C GLY A 360 3.26 -11.41 23.65
N LEU A 361 3.87 -10.58 22.80
CA LEU A 361 3.11 -9.95 21.71
C LEU A 361 2.82 -10.96 20.61
N GLU A 362 1.58 -11.02 20.17
CA GLU A 362 1.20 -11.80 19.01
C GLU A 362 1.88 -11.32 17.72
N HIS A 363 1.95 -12.18 16.70
CA HIS A 363 2.61 -11.88 15.42
C HIS A 363 2.23 -10.49 14.84
N PRO A 364 0.94 -10.11 14.70
CA PRO A 364 0.59 -8.82 14.11
C PRO A 364 1.07 -7.62 14.94
N ARG A 365 1.16 -7.77 16.27
CA ARG A 365 1.68 -6.73 17.16
C ARG A 365 3.20 -6.64 17.10
N ALA A 366 3.89 -7.79 17.01
CA ALA A 366 5.34 -7.85 16.84
C ALA A 366 5.78 -7.23 15.50
N ILE A 367 5.06 -7.51 14.41
CA ILE A 367 5.29 -6.88 13.10
C ILE A 367 5.12 -5.36 13.17
N ARG A 368 4.07 -4.84 13.84
CA ARG A 368 3.91 -3.39 14.02
C ARG A 368 5.03 -2.77 14.86
N THR A 369 5.52 -3.47 15.87
CA THR A 369 6.67 -3.02 16.68
C THR A 369 7.91 -2.85 15.80
N LEU A 370 8.20 -3.84 14.96
CA LEU A 370 9.29 -3.79 14.00
C LEU A 370 9.04 -2.73 12.90
N GLY A 371 7.81 -2.64 12.38
CA GLY A 371 7.41 -1.62 11.42
C GLY A 371 7.62 -0.19 11.95
N ARG A 372 7.27 0.07 13.21
CA ARG A 372 7.55 1.36 13.86
C ARG A 372 9.05 1.65 13.96
N ALA A 373 9.86 0.64 14.25
CA ALA A 373 11.31 0.79 14.28
C ALA A 373 11.86 1.12 12.87
N TRP A 374 11.34 0.46 11.83
CA TRP A 374 11.66 0.76 10.43
C TRP A 374 11.20 2.16 10.01
N CYS A 375 10.05 2.67 10.46
CA CYS A 375 9.60 4.02 10.14
C CYS A 375 10.67 5.09 10.46
N ARG A 376 11.41 4.93 11.56
CA ARG A 376 12.49 5.87 11.94
C ARG A 376 13.66 5.85 10.96
N ILE A 377 14.03 4.66 10.50
CA ILE A 377 15.13 4.46 9.56
C ILE A 377 14.73 4.95 8.18
N VAL A 378 13.54 4.54 7.70
CA VAL A 378 13.00 4.97 6.41
C VAL A 378 12.86 6.48 6.36
N TRP A 379 12.29 7.11 7.41
CA TRP A 379 12.17 8.56 7.51
C TRP A 379 13.53 9.25 7.41
N GLN A 380 14.53 8.76 8.15
CA GLN A 380 15.87 9.35 8.12
C GLN A 380 16.51 9.24 6.71
N CYS A 381 16.44 8.07 6.10
CA CYS A 381 16.96 7.86 4.75
C CYS A 381 16.25 8.74 3.71
N TRP A 382 14.93 8.81 3.80
CA TRP A 382 14.09 9.61 2.92
C TRP A 382 14.34 11.11 3.09
N GLN A 383 14.37 11.64 4.33
CA GLN A 383 14.64 13.06 4.59
C GLN A 383 16.03 13.48 4.09
N SER A 384 17.05 12.65 4.32
CA SER A 384 18.43 12.95 3.89
C SER A 384 18.74 12.55 2.45
N ARG A 385 17.79 11.97 1.71
CA ARG A 385 17.97 11.41 0.35
C ARG A 385 19.16 10.43 0.28
N THR A 386 19.41 9.71 1.36
CA THR A 386 20.56 8.82 1.47
C THR A 386 20.07 7.37 1.53
N PRO A 387 20.57 6.47 0.65
CA PRO A 387 20.28 5.05 0.73
C PRO A 387 20.60 4.45 2.10
N TYR A 388 19.84 3.45 2.51
CA TYR A 388 20.08 2.72 3.74
C TYR A 388 21.47 2.06 3.71
N ASN A 389 22.26 2.32 4.74
CA ASN A 389 23.59 1.73 4.91
C ASN A 389 23.64 0.98 6.25
N PRO A 390 23.76 -0.36 6.24
CA PRO A 390 23.87 -1.17 7.45
C PRO A 390 25.01 -0.73 8.37
N ALA A 391 26.14 -0.25 7.81
CA ALA A 391 27.30 0.23 8.59
C ALA A 391 27.01 1.49 9.42
N ARG A 392 26.01 2.28 9.03
CA ARG A 392 25.55 3.47 9.79
C ARG A 392 24.42 3.17 10.77
N HIS A 393 23.90 1.94 10.75
CA HIS A 393 22.78 1.54 11.60
C HIS A 393 23.27 1.17 13.02
N ARG A 394 23.40 2.15 13.90
CA ARG A 394 23.95 1.99 15.27
C ARG A 394 23.31 0.86 16.07
N SER A 395 22.01 0.62 15.94
CA SER A 395 21.33 -0.48 16.64
C SER A 395 21.71 -1.86 16.07
N LEU A 396 21.96 -1.96 14.76
CA LEU A 396 22.49 -3.17 14.14
C LEU A 396 23.90 -3.43 14.62
N GLN A 397 24.76 -2.41 14.63
CA GLN A 397 26.16 -2.53 15.09
C GLN A 397 26.24 -3.01 16.54
N ARG A 398 25.42 -2.44 17.45
CA ARG A 398 25.32 -2.90 18.83
C ARG A 398 24.86 -4.36 18.94
N HIS A 399 23.90 -4.76 18.12
CA HIS A 399 23.40 -6.14 18.11
C HIS A 399 24.49 -7.11 17.66
N VAL A 400 25.21 -6.78 16.60
CA VAL A 400 26.35 -7.57 16.06
C VAL A 400 27.46 -7.70 17.12
N ALA A 401 27.84 -6.60 17.77
CA ALA A 401 28.86 -6.61 18.82
C ALA A 401 28.51 -7.49 20.03
N VAL A 402 27.22 -7.64 20.36
CA VAL A 402 26.77 -8.51 21.48
C VAL A 402 26.70 -9.98 21.06
N THR A 403 26.41 -10.27 19.77
CA THR A 403 26.22 -11.64 19.29
C THR A 403 27.53 -12.33 18.91
N ILE A 404 28.60 -11.57 18.64
CA ILE A 404 29.96 -12.09 18.41
C ILE A 404 30.76 -11.86 19.67
N PRO A 405 31.06 -12.91 20.49
CA PRO A 405 31.99 -12.77 21.62
C PRO A 405 33.33 -12.31 21.09
N SER A 406 33.85 -11.21 21.60
CA SER A 406 35.21 -10.77 21.27
C SER A 406 36.19 -11.90 21.61
N PRO A 407 37.03 -12.35 20.67
CA PRO A 407 38.25 -13.02 21.07
C PRO A 407 39.04 -12.04 21.91
N SER A 408 39.50 -12.48 23.09
CA SER A 408 40.26 -11.68 24.05
C SER A 408 41.41 -10.96 23.36
N GLY A 409 41.26 -9.66 23.06
CA GLY A 409 42.29 -8.79 22.51
C GLY A 409 41.66 -7.57 21.81
N PRO A 410 42.26 -6.37 21.89
CA PRO A 410 41.79 -5.17 21.22
C PRO A 410 42.14 -5.23 19.72
N VAL A 411 41.29 -5.86 18.94
CA VAL A 411 41.30 -5.74 17.48
C VAL A 411 39.95 -5.24 17.05
N THR A 412 39.90 -3.99 16.66
CA THR A 412 38.79 -3.38 15.93
C THR A 412 38.65 -4.12 14.60
N ASP A 413 37.84 -5.19 14.56
CA ASP A 413 37.61 -5.93 13.32
C ASP A 413 36.55 -5.18 12.46
N LEU A 414 37.04 -4.07 11.85
CA LEU A 414 36.35 -3.39 10.76
C LEU A 414 35.99 -4.37 9.61
N ALA A 415 36.75 -5.43 9.45
CA ALA A 415 36.62 -6.42 8.39
C ALA A 415 35.42 -7.36 8.61
N ALA A 416 35.05 -7.69 9.86
CA ALA A 416 33.83 -8.47 10.16
C ALA A 416 32.56 -7.64 9.93
N THR A 417 32.58 -6.37 10.30
CA THR A 417 31.48 -5.43 10.04
C THR A 417 31.35 -5.16 8.54
N GLN A 418 32.44 -5.08 7.81
CA GLN A 418 32.45 -4.91 6.35
C GLN A 418 31.99 -6.19 5.62
N ARG A 419 32.36 -7.37 6.07
CA ARG A 419 31.86 -8.66 5.52
C ARG A 419 30.36 -8.83 5.72
N MET A 420 29.83 -8.45 6.87
CA MET A 420 28.40 -8.48 7.13
C MET A 420 27.63 -7.38 6.37
N ALA A 421 28.23 -6.20 6.23
CA ALA A 421 27.69 -5.14 5.38
C ALA A 421 27.66 -5.55 3.90
N ALA A 422 28.68 -6.28 3.43
CA ALA A 422 28.73 -6.84 2.08
C ALA A 422 27.68 -7.95 1.87
N GLN A 423 27.38 -8.76 2.90
CA GLN A 423 26.31 -9.76 2.86
C GLN A 423 24.90 -9.15 2.86
N LEU A 424 24.74 -7.95 3.43
CA LEU A 424 23.49 -7.21 3.52
C LEU A 424 23.31 -6.22 2.36
N ALA A 425 24.36 -5.89 1.63
CA ALA A 425 24.29 -5.06 0.44
C ALA A 425 23.64 -5.85 -0.72
N PRO A 426 22.82 -5.20 -1.58
CA PRO A 426 22.38 -5.83 -2.81
C PRO A 426 23.61 -6.25 -3.62
N THR A 427 23.66 -7.53 -4.01
CA THR A 427 24.78 -8.07 -4.79
C THR A 427 24.92 -7.28 -6.09
N ALA A 428 26.15 -6.96 -6.50
CA ALA A 428 26.44 -6.21 -7.72
C ALA A 428 25.87 -6.89 -8.99
N ASP A 429 25.62 -8.21 -8.94
CA ASP A 429 24.89 -8.98 -9.96
C ASP A 429 23.43 -8.57 -10.11
N THR A 430 22.81 -8.07 -9.04
CA THR A 430 21.43 -7.55 -9.08
C THR A 430 21.36 -6.24 -9.85
N LEU A 431 22.44 -5.45 -9.83
CA LEU A 431 22.57 -4.19 -10.58
C LEU A 431 23.02 -4.45 -12.04
N LYS A 432 23.88 -5.45 -12.30
CA LYS A 432 24.35 -5.79 -13.67
C LYS A 432 23.30 -6.51 -14.51
N ARG A 433 22.48 -7.40 -13.94
CA ARG A 433 21.34 -7.99 -14.66
C ARG A 433 20.26 -6.98 -15.03
N ALA A 434 20.28 -5.78 -14.44
CA ALA A 434 19.41 -4.67 -14.83
C ALA A 434 19.92 -3.93 -16.09
N HIS A 435 21.17 -4.11 -16.52
CA HIS A 435 21.74 -3.47 -17.72
C HIS A 435 21.90 -4.40 -18.91
N SER A 436 21.64 -5.71 -18.79
CA SER A 436 21.88 -6.71 -19.85
C SER A 436 20.63 -7.38 -20.42
N THR A 437 19.52 -6.65 -20.52
CA THR A 437 18.40 -7.07 -21.39
C THR A 437 17.91 -5.83 -22.13
N LYS A 438 18.56 -5.61 -23.26
CA LYS A 438 18.01 -4.86 -24.39
C LYS A 438 17.01 -5.74 -25.13
#